data_ab66fad4da09ec5b67b6d6a08533f661
#
_entry.id   ab66fad4da09ec5b67b6d6a08533f661
#
_cell.length_a   1.000
_cell.length_b   1.000
_cell.length_c   1.000
_cell.angle_alpha   90.00
_cell.angle_beta   90.00
_cell.angle_gamma   90.00
#
_symmetry.space_group_name_H-M   'P 1'
#
loop_
_entity.id
_entity.type
_entity.pdbx_description
1 polymer ?
#
loop_
_entity_poly.entity_id
_entity_poly.type
_entity_poly.pdbx_seq_one_letter_code
_entity_poly.pdbx_strand_id
1 'polypeptide(L)'
;MNAPFHVTCAIPRSGRTLNNFLQKLVDLGVSSEEIDSILQILSKSKSRSSLKLDEALDFLEEVRTKAPNCFSVFVDRKRFHRPYRLGFLGHDWQIGPYKLRVEGEEPHNGSSLIRLDEVDFTVVGLDELLSMTQYYLRDPSRVTKWGMYNYHLEKPTGIRIAGSAMLCSYNEVLQTEIQDIVGFFLISKVSERKHPLNLKTLSRFGQQVFVKGRYTGIVMAAYPKLNIVSVEDVEDAVLAGEKGCVGLEIVQSGSTVKRKGLFLHGGPLFLSESLYVVDYDRYVSSEALRKVIELLNPVGYFEESRLKQFAKWYRALEINLGNAWTDKPPITELFCENSDSEHGLRPYRLKTRHWKPSDTYQRDQAQQGIDRAHKQLLGYYQKICQEHPIDSV
;
A
#
# COMPACT_ATOMS: atom_id res chain seq x y z
N MET A 1 7.75 3.09 -40.33
CA MET A 1 7.32 2.62 -39.01
C MET A 1 7.65 3.74 -38.03
N ASN A 2 6.65 4.35 -37.40
CA ASN A 2 6.90 5.34 -36.36
C ASN A 2 7.62 4.65 -35.20
N ALA A 3 8.66 5.28 -34.64
CA ALA A 3 9.34 4.76 -33.46
C ALA A 3 8.29 4.50 -32.36
N PRO A 4 8.33 3.38 -31.65
CA PRO A 4 7.39 3.09 -30.59
C PRO A 4 7.47 4.20 -29.55
N PHE A 5 6.31 4.67 -29.10
CA PHE A 5 6.25 5.67 -28.02
C PHE A 5 6.86 5.07 -26.75
N HIS A 6 7.84 5.76 -26.20
CA HIS A 6 8.61 5.33 -25.06
C HIS A 6 8.04 5.95 -23.78
N VAL A 7 7.74 5.12 -22.79
CA VAL A 7 7.28 5.57 -21.46
C VAL A 7 8.16 4.87 -20.41
N THR A 8 8.64 5.63 -19.43
CA THR A 8 9.52 5.13 -18.37
C THR A 8 8.81 5.10 -17.02
N CYS A 9 8.94 3.98 -16.32
CA CYS A 9 8.36 3.73 -15.01
C CYS A 9 9.43 3.36 -13.99
N ALA A 10 9.39 3.95 -12.80
CA ALA A 10 10.15 3.46 -11.65
C ALA A 10 9.27 2.60 -10.73
N ILE A 11 9.81 1.44 -10.30
CA ILE A 11 9.15 0.57 -9.34
C ILE A 11 10.14 0.14 -8.25
N PRO A 12 9.67 -0.32 -7.08
CA PRO A 12 10.55 -0.91 -6.09
C PRO A 12 11.37 -2.05 -6.67
N ARG A 13 12.71 -1.99 -6.57
CA ARG A 13 13.63 -2.98 -7.17
C ARG A 13 13.51 -4.38 -6.61
N SER A 14 12.76 -4.59 -5.55
CA SER A 14 12.53 -5.91 -4.94
C SER A 14 11.27 -5.91 -4.10
N GLY A 15 10.73 -7.08 -3.86
CA GLY A 15 9.58 -7.26 -2.98
C GLY A 15 8.28 -7.51 -3.74
N ARG A 16 7.17 -7.39 -3.01
CA ARG A 16 5.86 -7.78 -3.52
C ARG A 16 5.37 -6.88 -4.64
N THR A 17 5.56 -5.57 -4.50
CA THR A 17 5.17 -4.60 -5.53
C THR A 17 5.81 -4.92 -6.89
N LEU A 18 7.12 -5.24 -6.91
CA LEU A 18 7.78 -5.69 -8.13
C LEU A 18 7.12 -6.95 -8.69
N ASN A 19 6.98 -7.99 -7.86
CA ASN A 19 6.46 -9.28 -8.32
C ASN A 19 5.05 -9.14 -8.91
N ASN A 20 4.17 -8.43 -8.20
CA ASN A 20 2.78 -8.27 -8.64
C ASN A 20 2.66 -7.33 -9.86
N PHE A 21 3.57 -6.36 -9.98
CA PHE A 21 3.62 -5.53 -11.17
C PHE A 21 4.09 -6.31 -12.40
N LEU A 22 5.11 -7.15 -12.25
CA LEU A 22 5.56 -8.02 -13.32
C LEU A 22 4.44 -8.99 -13.74
N GLN A 23 3.75 -9.60 -12.78
CA GLN A 23 2.60 -10.46 -13.07
C GLN A 23 1.51 -9.73 -13.85
N LYS A 24 1.22 -8.48 -13.50
CA LYS A 24 0.26 -7.64 -14.22
C LYS A 24 0.67 -7.36 -15.68
N LEU A 25 1.97 -7.33 -15.99
CA LEU A 25 2.43 -7.18 -17.37
C LEU A 25 2.05 -8.40 -18.26
N VAL A 26 1.92 -9.59 -17.66
CA VAL A 26 1.42 -10.78 -18.36
C VAL A 26 0.01 -10.57 -18.86
N ASP A 27 -0.87 -9.96 -18.04
CA ASP A 27 -2.25 -9.66 -18.42
C ASP A 27 -2.32 -8.67 -19.60
N LEU A 28 -1.24 -7.92 -19.82
CA LEU A 28 -1.09 -6.97 -20.92
C LEU A 28 -0.37 -7.53 -22.16
N GLY A 29 -0.15 -8.85 -22.18
CA GLY A 29 0.41 -9.56 -23.34
C GLY A 29 1.93 -9.68 -23.34
N VAL A 30 2.62 -9.38 -22.23
CA VAL A 30 4.04 -9.71 -22.08
C VAL A 30 4.19 -11.22 -21.88
N SER A 31 5.29 -11.81 -22.36
CA SER A 31 5.54 -13.27 -22.26
C SER A 31 5.45 -13.76 -20.81
N SER A 32 4.49 -14.64 -20.52
CA SER A 32 4.34 -15.27 -19.21
C SER A 32 5.54 -16.13 -18.85
N GLU A 33 6.10 -16.86 -19.81
CA GLU A 33 7.26 -17.75 -19.59
C GLU A 33 8.48 -16.97 -19.08
N GLU A 34 8.74 -15.79 -19.66
CA GLU A 34 9.83 -14.91 -19.22
C GLU A 34 9.60 -14.43 -17.78
N ILE A 35 8.42 -13.89 -17.51
CA ILE A 35 8.08 -13.33 -16.20
C ILE A 35 8.02 -14.43 -15.13
N ASP A 36 7.41 -15.57 -15.41
CA ASP A 36 7.30 -16.67 -14.46
C ASP A 36 8.69 -17.22 -14.09
N SER A 37 9.59 -17.32 -15.07
CA SER A 37 10.98 -17.71 -14.83
C SER A 37 11.68 -16.74 -13.87
N ILE A 38 11.53 -15.44 -14.09
CA ILE A 38 12.09 -14.40 -13.22
C ILE A 38 11.51 -14.51 -11.80
N LEU A 39 10.19 -14.62 -11.69
CA LEU A 39 9.48 -14.68 -10.41
C LEU A 39 9.85 -15.92 -9.59
N GLN A 40 10.05 -17.07 -10.25
CA GLN A 40 10.54 -18.31 -9.60
C GLN A 40 11.91 -18.11 -8.96
N ILE A 41 12.86 -17.51 -9.68
CA ILE A 41 14.22 -17.27 -9.16
C ILE A 41 14.19 -16.28 -7.99
N LEU A 42 13.42 -15.20 -8.12
CA LEU A 42 13.23 -14.23 -7.04
C LEU A 42 12.61 -14.89 -5.80
N SER A 43 11.63 -15.77 -5.97
CA SER A 43 10.99 -16.53 -4.89
C SER A 43 11.98 -17.47 -4.20
N LYS A 44 12.74 -18.25 -4.97
CA LYS A 44 13.79 -19.14 -4.44
C LYS A 44 14.83 -18.38 -3.63
N SER A 45 15.32 -17.23 -4.15
CA SER A 45 16.27 -16.40 -3.42
C SER A 45 15.68 -15.85 -2.12
N LYS A 46 14.38 -15.49 -2.12
CA LYS A 46 13.67 -14.93 -0.96
C LYS A 46 13.38 -15.97 0.12
N SER A 47 13.17 -17.23 -0.23
CA SER A 47 12.86 -18.32 0.71
C SER A 47 14.06 -18.72 1.59
N ARG A 48 15.28 -18.36 1.23
CA ARG A 48 16.48 -18.64 2.04
C ARG A 48 16.44 -17.82 3.34
N SER A 49 16.67 -18.46 4.46
CA SER A 49 16.75 -17.82 5.77
C SER A 49 17.97 -16.90 5.90
N SER A 50 19.08 -17.28 5.29
CA SER A 50 20.26 -16.45 5.06
C SER A 50 20.65 -16.50 3.60
N LEU A 51 21.24 -15.42 3.10
CA LEU A 51 21.77 -15.38 1.75
C LEU A 51 23.20 -14.83 1.80
N LYS A 52 24.18 -15.69 1.58
CA LYS A 52 25.58 -15.32 1.45
C LYS A 52 25.88 -14.74 0.08
N LEU A 53 27.03 -14.10 -0.07
CA LEU A 53 27.41 -13.48 -1.36
C LEU A 53 27.46 -14.49 -2.48
N ASP A 54 28.10 -15.65 -2.28
CA ASP A 54 28.24 -16.67 -3.30
C ASP A 54 26.88 -17.19 -3.75
N GLU A 55 25.98 -17.50 -2.82
CA GLU A 55 24.60 -17.92 -3.14
C GLU A 55 23.82 -16.81 -3.89
N ALA A 56 24.03 -15.55 -3.55
CA ALA A 56 23.40 -14.43 -4.24
C ALA A 56 23.94 -14.28 -5.67
N LEU A 57 25.21 -14.56 -5.89
CA LEU A 57 25.82 -14.55 -7.22
C LEU A 57 25.34 -15.74 -8.05
N ASP A 58 25.18 -16.93 -7.47
CA ASP A 58 24.60 -18.09 -8.18
C ASP A 58 23.17 -17.78 -8.66
N PHE A 59 22.33 -17.19 -7.82
CA PHE A 59 21.00 -16.74 -8.25
C PHE A 59 21.05 -15.64 -9.32
N LEU A 60 22.04 -14.75 -9.25
CA LEU A 60 22.24 -13.72 -10.26
C LEU A 60 22.58 -14.35 -11.63
N GLU A 61 23.46 -15.33 -11.67
CA GLU A 61 23.79 -16.07 -12.90
C GLU A 61 22.57 -16.83 -13.43
N GLU A 62 21.79 -17.51 -12.55
CA GLU A 62 20.55 -18.17 -12.96
C GLU A 62 19.57 -17.18 -13.63
N VAL A 63 19.39 -15.98 -13.04
CA VAL A 63 18.52 -14.94 -13.60
C VAL A 63 19.06 -14.38 -14.91
N ARG A 64 20.37 -14.18 -15.03
CA ARG A 64 20.99 -13.65 -16.24
C ARG A 64 20.79 -14.51 -17.47
N THR A 65 20.65 -15.82 -17.30
CA THR A 65 20.33 -16.72 -18.41
C THR A 65 18.94 -16.47 -19.01
N LYS A 66 18.02 -15.89 -18.22
CA LYS A 66 16.63 -15.62 -18.60
C LYS A 66 16.40 -14.15 -18.93
N ALA A 67 16.98 -13.26 -18.15
CA ALA A 67 16.85 -11.81 -18.28
C ALA A 67 18.23 -11.13 -18.16
N PRO A 68 19.02 -11.09 -19.24
CA PRO A 68 20.36 -10.50 -19.23
C PRO A 68 20.31 -9.03 -18.80
N ASN A 69 21.22 -8.65 -17.90
CA ASN A 69 21.38 -7.27 -17.41
C ASN A 69 20.16 -6.65 -16.66
N CYS A 70 19.15 -7.45 -16.35
CA CYS A 70 17.96 -6.94 -15.65
C CYS A 70 18.09 -6.95 -14.13
N PHE A 71 19.07 -7.64 -13.57
CA PHE A 71 19.24 -7.81 -12.12
C PHE A 71 20.68 -7.58 -11.69
N SER A 72 20.84 -7.24 -10.41
CA SER A 72 22.11 -7.16 -9.71
C SER A 72 21.98 -7.61 -8.25
N VAL A 73 23.12 -7.87 -7.60
CA VAL A 73 23.17 -8.13 -6.17
C VAL A 73 23.34 -6.80 -5.43
N PHE A 74 22.45 -6.54 -4.47
CA PHE A 74 22.49 -5.38 -3.59
C PHE A 74 22.84 -5.76 -2.18
N VAL A 75 23.56 -4.90 -1.50
CA VAL A 75 23.95 -5.07 -0.08
C VAL A 75 23.01 -4.27 0.80
N ASP A 76 22.32 -4.96 1.71
CA ASP A 76 21.50 -4.34 2.74
C ASP A 76 22.17 -4.49 4.11
N ARG A 77 22.98 -3.52 4.48
CA ARG A 77 23.77 -3.52 5.72
C ARG A 77 22.92 -3.56 7.00
N LYS A 78 21.63 -3.24 6.92
CA LYS A 78 20.71 -3.26 8.06
C LYS A 78 20.18 -4.68 8.36
N ARG A 79 20.37 -5.61 7.44
CA ARG A 79 19.88 -6.99 7.57
C ARG A 79 21.02 -7.97 7.81
N PHE A 80 21.48 -8.09 9.04
CA PHE A 80 22.61 -8.93 9.40
C PHE A 80 22.50 -10.38 8.94
N HIS A 81 21.28 -10.95 8.95
CA HIS A 81 21.07 -12.35 8.53
C HIS A 81 20.94 -12.52 7.01
N ARG A 82 20.61 -11.46 6.29
CA ARG A 82 20.46 -11.48 4.83
C ARG A 82 21.01 -10.17 4.23
N PRO A 83 22.34 -9.98 4.29
CA PRO A 83 22.95 -8.74 3.81
C PRO A 83 22.90 -8.59 2.29
N TYR A 84 22.71 -9.68 1.56
CA TYR A 84 22.65 -9.68 0.10
C TYR A 84 21.24 -9.96 -0.39
N ARG A 85 20.84 -9.34 -1.48
CA ARG A 85 19.56 -9.56 -2.15
C ARG A 85 19.69 -9.33 -3.65
N LEU A 86 18.94 -10.07 -4.44
CA LEU A 86 18.72 -9.72 -5.84
C LEU A 86 17.80 -8.51 -5.93
N GLY A 87 18.17 -7.57 -6.77
CA GLY A 87 17.36 -6.41 -7.08
C GLY A 87 17.25 -6.24 -8.58
N PHE A 88 16.06 -5.91 -9.03
CA PHE A 88 15.77 -5.55 -10.40
C PHE A 88 16.41 -4.21 -10.73
N LEU A 89 17.08 -4.13 -11.86
CA LEU A 89 17.69 -2.91 -12.40
C LEU A 89 16.76 -2.22 -13.39
N GLY A 90 16.23 -2.98 -14.34
CA GLY A 90 15.32 -2.48 -15.35
C GLY A 90 15.23 -3.39 -16.57
N HIS A 91 14.13 -3.24 -17.29
CA HIS A 91 13.88 -3.93 -18.56
C HIS A 91 12.87 -3.17 -19.42
N ASP A 92 12.92 -3.42 -20.73
CA ASP A 92 12.00 -2.84 -21.70
C ASP A 92 10.97 -3.88 -22.13
N TRP A 93 9.70 -3.60 -21.90
CA TRP A 93 8.60 -4.44 -22.37
C TRP A 93 7.75 -3.74 -23.43
N GLN A 94 7.19 -4.52 -24.35
CA GLN A 94 6.22 -4.04 -25.31
C GLN A 94 4.82 -4.22 -24.77
N ILE A 95 4.05 -3.15 -24.64
CA ILE A 95 2.66 -3.15 -24.20
C ILE A 95 1.80 -2.50 -25.29
N GLY A 96 1.14 -3.33 -26.10
CA GLY A 96 0.46 -2.84 -27.29
C GLY A 96 1.42 -2.07 -28.21
N PRO A 97 1.10 -0.81 -28.62
CA PRO A 97 1.98 0.00 -29.45
C PRO A 97 3.09 0.72 -28.67
N TYR A 98 3.12 0.59 -27.33
CA TYR A 98 4.02 1.35 -26.46
C TYR A 98 5.19 0.49 -25.99
N LYS A 99 6.37 1.09 -25.91
CA LYS A 99 7.52 0.52 -25.24
C LYS A 99 7.59 1.07 -23.82
N LEU A 100 7.40 0.20 -22.83
CA LEU A 100 7.49 0.53 -21.42
C LEU A 100 8.87 0.14 -20.88
N ARG A 101 9.67 1.14 -20.53
CA ARG A 101 10.89 0.96 -19.77
C ARG A 101 10.52 0.93 -18.28
N VAL A 102 10.79 -0.19 -17.61
CA VAL A 102 10.60 -0.31 -16.15
C VAL A 102 11.95 -0.33 -15.48
N GLU A 103 12.16 0.53 -14.52
CA GLU A 103 13.40 0.68 -13.76
C GLU A 103 13.19 0.36 -12.28
N GLY A 104 14.11 -0.44 -11.75
CA GLY A 104 14.10 -0.82 -10.33
C GLY A 104 14.74 0.24 -9.45
N GLU A 105 13.99 0.79 -8.49
CA GLU A 105 14.48 1.86 -7.62
C GLU A 105 14.14 1.57 -6.13
N GLU A 106 14.77 2.27 -5.21
CA GLU A 106 14.33 2.23 -3.82
C GLU A 106 12.95 2.91 -3.71
N PRO A 107 12.01 2.34 -2.93
CA PRO A 107 10.63 2.84 -2.89
C PRO A 107 10.50 4.34 -2.60
N HIS A 108 11.40 4.88 -1.78
CA HIS A 108 11.39 6.29 -1.39
C HIS A 108 11.97 7.23 -2.46
N ASN A 109 12.59 6.74 -3.52
CA ASN A 109 13.17 7.58 -4.57
C ASN A 109 12.22 7.83 -5.74
N GLY A 110 11.20 6.99 -5.95
CA GLY A 110 10.33 7.04 -7.12
C GLY A 110 9.76 8.43 -7.42
N SER A 111 9.19 9.09 -6.41
CA SER A 111 8.63 10.43 -6.60
C SER A 111 9.69 11.52 -6.85
N SER A 112 10.91 11.32 -6.37
CA SER A 112 12.02 12.23 -6.67
C SER A 112 12.45 12.12 -8.13
N LEU A 113 12.47 10.90 -8.69
CA LEU A 113 12.78 10.67 -10.11
C LEU A 113 11.75 11.30 -11.05
N ILE A 114 10.47 11.29 -10.69
CA ILE A 114 9.42 12.01 -11.44
C ILE A 114 9.74 13.51 -11.49
N ARG A 115 10.14 14.09 -10.38
CA ARG A 115 10.46 15.52 -10.29
C ARG A 115 11.71 15.91 -11.05
N LEU A 116 12.63 14.98 -11.23
CA LEU A 116 13.88 15.17 -11.99
C LEU A 116 13.68 14.84 -13.48
N ASP A 117 12.46 14.56 -13.91
CA ASP A 117 12.13 14.15 -15.29
C ASP A 117 12.85 12.87 -15.77
N GLU A 118 13.34 12.06 -14.83
CA GLU A 118 14.03 10.81 -15.15
C GLU A 118 13.07 9.68 -15.51
N VAL A 119 11.85 9.72 -14.95
CA VAL A 119 10.78 8.76 -15.27
C VAL A 119 9.44 9.47 -15.46
N ASP A 120 8.56 8.85 -16.25
CA ASP A 120 7.23 9.36 -16.54
C ASP A 120 6.22 9.11 -15.42
N PHE A 121 6.35 7.96 -14.76
CA PHE A 121 5.54 7.59 -13.61
C PHE A 121 6.26 6.63 -12.67
N THR A 122 5.71 6.46 -11.47
CA THR A 122 6.19 5.47 -10.51
C THR A 122 5.05 4.67 -9.92
N VAL A 123 5.35 3.44 -9.48
CA VAL A 123 4.46 2.62 -8.66
C VAL A 123 4.96 2.68 -7.23
N VAL A 124 4.17 3.27 -6.35
CA VAL A 124 4.56 3.50 -4.96
C VAL A 124 3.36 3.30 -4.02
N GLY A 125 3.60 2.82 -2.81
CA GLY A 125 2.58 2.77 -1.78
C GLY A 125 2.12 4.17 -1.35
N LEU A 126 0.84 4.34 -1.04
CA LEU A 126 0.32 5.61 -0.55
C LEU A 126 1.04 6.06 0.73
N ASP A 127 1.41 5.12 1.61
CA ASP A 127 2.17 5.38 2.82
C ASP A 127 3.57 5.95 2.53
N GLU A 128 4.26 5.41 1.53
CA GLU A 128 5.56 5.94 1.09
C GLU A 128 5.41 7.31 0.42
N LEU A 129 4.40 7.47 -0.44
CA LEU A 129 4.10 8.77 -1.08
C LEU A 129 3.85 9.85 -0.02
N LEU A 130 3.06 9.55 1.00
CA LEU A 130 2.79 10.48 2.09
C LEU A 130 4.05 10.77 2.92
N SER A 131 4.87 9.77 3.21
CA SER A 131 6.14 9.95 3.92
C SER A 131 7.07 10.91 3.20
N MET A 132 7.12 10.81 1.88
CA MET A 132 8.00 11.64 1.06
C MET A 132 7.50 13.06 0.92
N THR A 133 6.19 13.22 0.77
CA THR A 133 5.58 14.54 0.53
C THR A 133 5.56 15.43 1.76
N GLN A 134 5.77 14.89 2.95
CA GLN A 134 5.92 15.70 4.17
C GLN A 134 7.06 16.72 4.09
N TYR A 135 8.15 16.38 3.46
CA TYR A 135 9.26 17.31 3.26
C TYR A 135 8.86 18.56 2.45
N TYR A 136 7.78 18.45 1.70
CA TYR A 136 7.27 19.49 0.81
C TYR A 136 6.01 20.18 1.34
N LEU A 137 5.37 19.61 2.34
CA LEU A 137 4.20 20.19 2.98
C LEU A 137 4.65 21.06 4.16
N ARG A 138 4.67 22.37 3.95
CA ARG A 138 4.96 23.34 5.02
C ARG A 138 3.88 23.38 6.10
N ASP A 139 2.71 22.86 5.82
CA ASP A 139 1.56 22.82 6.74
C ASP A 139 1.08 21.39 6.94
N PRO A 140 1.59 20.69 7.96
CA PRO A 140 1.16 19.32 8.29
C PRO A 140 -0.35 19.19 8.55
N SER A 141 -1.03 20.26 8.96
CA SER A 141 -2.47 20.23 9.20
C SER A 141 -3.29 19.95 7.94
N ARG A 142 -2.74 20.21 6.78
CA ARG A 142 -3.39 19.92 5.49
C ARG A 142 -3.49 18.42 5.22
N VAL A 143 -2.56 17.63 5.72
CA VAL A 143 -2.60 16.16 5.59
C VAL A 143 -3.84 15.58 6.27
N THR A 144 -4.23 16.15 7.41
CA THR A 144 -5.41 15.72 8.17
C THR A 144 -6.72 16.24 7.60
N LYS A 145 -6.73 17.49 7.11
CA LYS A 145 -7.95 18.14 6.59
C LYS A 145 -8.39 17.59 5.25
N TRP A 146 -7.47 17.10 4.45
CA TRP A 146 -7.78 16.77 3.06
C TRP A 146 -8.28 15.35 2.88
N GLY A 147 -8.19 14.52 3.88
CA GLY A 147 -8.35 13.11 3.61
C GLY A 147 -7.44 12.70 2.47
N MET A 148 -7.02 11.50 2.39
CA MET A 148 -5.97 11.08 1.47
C MET A 148 -6.31 11.18 -0.01
N TYR A 149 -7.57 11.41 -0.40
CA TYR A 149 -8.01 11.56 -1.79
C TYR A 149 -8.05 12.96 -2.34
N ASN A 150 -8.20 13.95 -1.48
CA ASN A 150 -8.08 15.34 -1.86
C ASN A 150 -6.63 15.79 -1.73
N TYR A 151 -5.73 14.84 -1.75
CA TYR A 151 -4.33 15.11 -1.75
C TYR A 151 -3.92 15.67 -3.10
N HIS A 152 -4.34 16.90 -3.32
CA HIS A 152 -3.78 17.70 -4.37
C HIS A 152 -2.39 18.09 -3.92
N LEU A 153 -1.43 17.30 -4.31
CA LEU A 153 -0.01 17.66 -4.24
C LEU A 153 0.28 18.79 -5.23
N GLU A 154 -0.68 19.70 -5.38
CA GLU A 154 -0.73 20.60 -6.48
C GLU A 154 0.45 21.52 -6.56
N LYS A 155 0.92 21.97 -5.50
CA LYS A 155 2.04 22.89 -5.46
C LYS A 155 2.68 22.74 -4.09
N PRO A 156 3.96 22.54 -4.00
CA PRO A 156 4.99 22.85 -4.99
C PRO A 156 5.50 21.65 -5.82
N THR A 157 4.94 20.44 -5.70
CA THR A 157 5.60 19.24 -6.23
C THR A 157 5.21 18.86 -7.66
N GLY A 158 4.06 19.30 -8.17
CA GLY A 158 3.51 18.81 -9.45
C GLY A 158 3.04 17.34 -9.44
N ILE A 159 3.37 16.58 -8.41
CA ILE A 159 3.08 15.15 -8.30
C ILE A 159 1.58 14.90 -8.10
N ARG A 160 1.03 13.93 -8.85
CA ARG A 160 -0.37 13.50 -8.80
C ARG A 160 -0.50 12.00 -8.76
N ILE A 161 -1.58 11.56 -8.13
CA ILE A 161 -2.04 10.18 -8.22
C ILE A 161 -2.85 10.03 -9.50
N ALA A 162 -2.34 9.25 -10.46
CA ALA A 162 -3.03 8.96 -11.70
C ALA A 162 -4.07 7.84 -11.53
N GLY A 163 -3.83 6.89 -10.62
CA GLY A 163 -4.77 5.82 -10.32
C GLY A 163 -4.24 4.81 -9.31
N SER A 164 -5.07 3.84 -8.95
CA SER A 164 -4.64 2.65 -8.21
C SER A 164 -3.93 1.69 -9.13
N ALA A 165 -2.82 1.12 -8.70
CA ALA A 165 -2.14 0.08 -9.46
C ALA A 165 -2.88 -1.28 -9.38
N MET A 166 -3.82 -1.44 -8.45
CA MET A 166 -4.62 -2.67 -8.28
C MET A 166 -3.75 -3.92 -8.28
N LEU A 167 -2.60 -3.87 -7.63
CA LEU A 167 -1.70 -5.02 -7.56
C LEU A 167 -2.30 -6.06 -6.63
N CYS A 168 -2.45 -7.29 -7.13
CA CYS A 168 -3.01 -8.41 -6.40
C CYS A 168 -1.95 -9.46 -6.11
N SER A 169 -2.16 -10.23 -5.06
CA SER A 169 -1.39 -11.43 -4.75
C SER A 169 -2.33 -12.55 -4.32
N TYR A 170 -1.89 -13.80 -4.52
CA TYR A 170 -2.65 -14.95 -4.05
C TYR A 170 -2.71 -14.97 -2.52
N ASN A 171 -3.91 -15.14 -2.00
CA ASN A 171 -4.16 -15.25 -0.56
C ASN A 171 -4.54 -16.68 -0.21
N GLU A 172 -3.73 -17.32 0.62
CA GLU A 172 -3.92 -18.72 1.01
C GLU A 172 -5.17 -18.95 1.87
N VAL A 173 -5.58 -17.93 2.64
CA VAL A 173 -6.75 -18.04 3.52
C VAL A 173 -8.06 -18.07 2.73
N LEU A 174 -8.18 -17.22 1.72
CA LEU A 174 -9.36 -17.14 0.85
C LEU A 174 -9.22 -17.96 -0.44
N GLN A 175 -8.07 -18.61 -0.67
CA GLN A 175 -7.78 -19.38 -1.88
C GLN A 175 -8.07 -18.58 -3.18
N THR A 176 -7.80 -17.29 -3.17
CA THR A 176 -8.07 -16.37 -4.30
C THR A 176 -7.09 -15.21 -4.30
N GLU A 177 -7.02 -14.51 -5.42
CA GLU A 177 -6.28 -13.26 -5.49
C GLU A 177 -7.01 -12.13 -4.76
N ILE A 178 -6.27 -11.38 -3.97
CA ILE A 178 -6.72 -10.17 -3.32
C ILE A 178 -5.74 -9.03 -3.55
N GLN A 179 -6.26 -7.80 -3.58
CA GLN A 179 -5.43 -6.61 -3.71
C GLN A 179 -4.50 -6.47 -2.52
N ASP A 180 -3.26 -6.05 -2.78
CA ASP A 180 -2.27 -5.72 -1.75
C ASP A 180 -2.63 -4.41 -1.06
N ILE A 181 -3.51 -4.52 -0.08
CA ILE A 181 -3.91 -3.43 0.81
C ILE A 181 -3.20 -3.63 2.14
N VAL A 182 -2.71 -2.54 2.71
CA VAL A 182 -2.18 -2.51 4.07
C VAL A 182 -2.94 -1.48 4.90
N GLY A 183 -3.15 -1.79 6.17
CA GLY A 183 -3.73 -0.87 7.14
C GLY A 183 -2.72 -0.50 8.21
N PHE A 184 -2.81 0.71 8.73
CA PHE A 184 -2.07 1.14 9.91
C PHE A 184 -2.93 0.88 11.15
N PHE A 185 -2.46 -0.01 12.01
CA PHE A 185 -3.21 -0.43 13.19
C PHE A 185 -2.43 -0.21 14.48
N LEU A 186 -3.17 -0.03 15.54
CA LEU A 186 -2.61 -0.08 16.89
C LEU A 186 -2.41 -1.54 17.30
N ILE A 187 -1.22 -1.85 17.81
CA ILE A 187 -0.85 -3.17 18.31
C ILE A 187 -0.35 -3.11 19.74
N SER A 188 -0.57 -4.17 20.51
CA SER A 188 -0.04 -4.31 21.87
C SER A 188 0.12 -5.78 22.29
N LYS A 189 0.74 -6.01 23.46
CA LYS A 189 0.89 -7.36 24.06
C LYS A 189 -0.36 -7.90 24.74
N VAL A 190 -1.39 -7.11 24.94
CA VAL A 190 -2.55 -7.49 25.73
C VAL A 190 -3.84 -7.32 24.96
N SER A 191 -4.69 -8.35 25.00
CA SER A 191 -6.00 -8.36 24.35
C SER A 191 -7.01 -7.46 25.09
N GLU A 192 -6.99 -7.51 26.40
CA GLU A 192 -7.92 -6.77 27.26
C GLU A 192 -7.22 -5.59 27.92
N ARG A 193 -7.87 -4.45 27.88
CA ARG A 193 -7.39 -3.20 28.46
C ARG A 193 -8.50 -2.55 29.27
N LYS A 194 -8.10 -1.84 30.32
CA LYS A 194 -9.03 -1.07 31.17
C LYS A 194 -9.82 -0.02 30.35
N HIS A 195 -9.20 0.50 29.27
CA HIS A 195 -9.82 1.43 28.35
C HIS A 195 -9.59 0.97 26.90
N PRO A 196 -10.54 1.19 25.99
CA PRO A 196 -10.34 0.91 24.57
C PRO A 196 -9.07 1.56 24.04
N LEU A 197 -8.34 0.85 23.20
CA LEU A 197 -7.12 1.37 22.59
C LEU A 197 -7.49 2.13 21.32
N ASN A 198 -7.57 3.43 21.41
CA ASN A 198 -7.80 4.32 20.29
C ASN A 198 -6.99 5.62 20.46
N LEU A 199 -6.91 6.40 19.39
CA LEU A 199 -6.11 7.63 19.37
C LEU A 199 -6.50 8.65 20.44
N LYS A 200 -7.78 8.72 20.77
CA LYS A 200 -8.31 9.64 21.79
C LYS A 200 -7.84 9.25 23.18
N THR A 201 -7.91 7.97 23.52
CA THR A 201 -7.42 7.48 24.82
C THR A 201 -5.91 7.59 24.94
N LEU A 202 -5.17 7.25 23.88
CA LEU A 202 -3.71 7.39 23.84
C LEU A 202 -3.28 8.84 24.05
N SER A 203 -3.89 9.77 23.34
CA SER A 203 -3.61 11.20 23.47
C SER A 203 -3.98 11.73 24.87
N ARG A 204 -5.16 11.33 25.40
CA ARG A 204 -5.64 11.78 26.73
C ARG A 204 -4.72 11.34 27.86
N PHE A 205 -4.15 10.14 27.77
CA PHE A 205 -3.29 9.59 28.82
C PHE A 205 -1.80 9.82 28.56
N GLY A 206 -1.43 10.52 27.48
CA GLY A 206 -0.03 10.78 27.12
C GLY A 206 0.78 9.50 26.89
N GLN A 207 0.12 8.40 26.55
CA GLN A 207 0.77 7.11 26.38
C GLN A 207 1.73 7.13 25.21
N GLN A 208 2.92 6.59 25.39
CA GLN A 208 3.90 6.42 24.31
C GLN A 208 3.40 5.44 23.25
N VAL A 209 3.57 5.83 21.99
CA VAL A 209 3.25 5.02 20.82
C VAL A 209 4.51 4.82 19.99
N PHE A 210 4.95 3.59 19.84
CA PHE A 210 6.08 3.24 18.98
C PHE A 210 5.65 3.32 17.51
N VAL A 211 6.42 4.04 16.72
CA VAL A 211 6.16 4.25 15.29
C VAL A 211 7.48 4.03 14.53
N LYS A 212 7.43 3.34 13.41
CA LYS A 212 8.61 3.16 12.56
C LYS A 212 9.11 4.52 12.07
N GLY A 213 10.43 4.74 12.14
CA GLY A 213 11.06 6.04 11.90
C GLY A 213 10.57 6.75 10.64
N ARG A 214 10.43 6.03 9.52
CA ARG A 214 9.97 6.60 8.25
C ARG A 214 8.52 7.11 8.25
N TYR A 215 7.67 6.64 9.18
CA TYR A 215 6.27 7.04 9.29
C TYR A 215 6.01 8.06 10.40
N THR A 216 7.02 8.36 11.22
CA THR A 216 6.88 9.29 12.36
C THR A 216 6.28 10.62 11.93
N GLY A 217 6.75 11.19 10.83
CA GLY A 217 6.26 12.47 10.34
C GLY A 217 4.78 12.42 9.90
N ILE A 218 4.33 11.35 9.19
CA ILE A 218 2.91 11.21 8.82
C ILE A 218 2.05 11.16 10.07
N VAL A 219 2.45 10.34 11.04
CA VAL A 219 1.70 10.14 12.26
C VAL A 219 1.66 11.42 13.08
N MET A 220 2.77 12.16 13.20
CA MET A 220 2.79 13.46 13.87
C MET A 220 1.91 14.50 13.18
N ALA A 221 1.91 14.52 11.85
CA ALA A 221 1.07 15.42 11.08
C ALA A 221 -0.43 15.07 11.22
N ALA A 222 -0.76 13.77 11.20
CA ALA A 222 -2.13 13.30 11.32
C ALA A 222 -2.66 13.38 12.77
N TYR A 223 -1.80 13.12 13.75
CA TYR A 223 -2.17 12.99 15.17
C TYR A 223 -1.19 13.73 16.08
N PRO A 224 -1.15 15.07 16.04
CA PRO A 224 -0.14 15.89 16.70
C PRO A 224 -0.15 15.82 18.23
N LYS A 225 -1.18 15.21 18.81
CA LYS A 225 -1.31 15.04 20.27
C LYS A 225 -0.78 13.69 20.78
N LEU A 226 -0.33 12.81 19.89
CA LEU A 226 0.25 11.54 20.31
C LEU A 226 1.69 11.74 20.81
N ASN A 227 2.04 11.01 21.85
CA ASN A 227 3.42 10.91 22.35
C ASN A 227 4.15 9.80 21.56
N ILE A 228 4.83 10.19 20.45
CA ILE A 228 5.42 9.27 19.51
C ILE A 228 6.88 9.01 19.84
N VAL A 229 7.25 7.73 19.84
CA VAL A 229 8.63 7.27 19.95
C VAL A 229 9.02 6.58 18.63
N SER A 230 10.02 7.13 17.95
CA SER A 230 10.54 6.56 16.71
C SER A 230 11.39 5.31 16.99
N VAL A 231 11.09 4.21 16.28
CA VAL A 231 11.79 2.93 16.41
C VAL A 231 12.08 2.33 15.03
N GLU A 232 13.02 1.40 14.95
CA GLU A 232 13.33 0.67 13.72
C GLU A 232 12.32 -0.47 13.44
N ASP A 233 11.93 -1.22 14.49
CA ASP A 233 10.94 -2.30 14.43
C ASP A 233 9.91 -2.10 15.54
N VAL A 234 8.67 -1.87 15.14
CA VAL A 234 7.57 -1.53 16.05
C VAL A 234 7.15 -2.74 16.87
N GLU A 235 7.06 -3.90 16.24
CA GLU A 235 6.62 -5.12 16.90
C GLU A 235 7.62 -5.55 17.96
N ASP A 236 8.93 -5.50 17.65
CA ASP A 236 9.99 -5.83 18.60
C ASP A 236 10.06 -4.81 19.75
N ALA A 237 9.86 -3.52 19.45
CA ALA A 237 9.79 -2.48 20.47
C ALA A 237 8.60 -2.69 21.43
N VAL A 238 7.44 -3.08 20.91
CA VAL A 238 6.26 -3.42 21.73
C VAL A 238 6.54 -4.66 22.58
N LEU A 239 7.20 -5.68 22.03
CA LEU A 239 7.55 -6.91 22.76
C LEU A 239 8.57 -6.64 23.86
N ALA A 240 9.59 -5.84 23.60
CA ALA A 240 10.62 -5.50 24.58
C ALA A 240 10.12 -4.53 25.65
N GLY A 241 9.15 -3.68 25.32
CA GLY A 241 8.61 -2.67 26.22
C GLY A 241 7.78 -3.24 27.38
N GLU A 242 7.27 -2.38 28.25
CA GLU A 242 6.38 -2.76 29.34
C GLU A 242 5.02 -3.28 28.82
N LYS A 243 4.24 -3.92 29.70
CA LYS A 243 2.93 -4.52 29.38
C LYS A 243 1.93 -3.54 28.76
N GLY A 244 2.07 -2.25 29.05
CA GLY A 244 1.22 -1.16 28.56
C GLY A 244 1.65 -0.57 27.21
N CYS A 245 2.82 -0.93 26.68
CA CYS A 245 3.33 -0.36 25.42
C CYS A 245 2.42 -0.63 24.23
N VAL A 246 2.35 0.36 23.34
CA VAL A 246 1.53 0.37 22.14
C VAL A 246 2.39 0.72 20.95
N GLY A 247 2.18 0.02 19.85
CA GLY A 247 2.80 0.34 18.55
C GLY A 247 1.75 0.73 17.52
N LEU A 248 2.16 1.50 16.55
CA LEU A 248 1.42 1.74 15.31
C LEU A 248 2.16 1.05 14.17
N GLU A 249 1.57 -0.01 13.64
CA GLU A 249 2.21 -0.89 12.67
C GLU A 249 1.40 -1.04 11.39
N ILE A 250 2.11 -1.26 10.28
CA ILE A 250 1.52 -1.60 8.99
C ILE A 250 1.19 -3.08 8.96
N VAL A 251 -0.07 -3.40 8.76
CA VAL A 251 -0.58 -4.76 8.72
C VAL A 251 -1.24 -5.04 7.38
N GLN A 252 -0.81 -6.09 6.70
CA GLN A 252 -1.44 -6.60 5.50
C GLN A 252 -2.26 -7.86 5.78
N SER A 253 -1.58 -8.92 6.20
CA SER A 253 -2.20 -10.22 6.51
C SER A 253 -2.37 -10.48 8.01
N GLY A 254 -1.72 -9.71 8.87
CA GLY A 254 -1.70 -9.94 10.31
C GLY A 254 -0.83 -11.12 10.76
N SER A 255 -0.21 -11.86 9.85
CA SER A 255 0.56 -13.08 10.17
C SER A 255 1.72 -12.82 11.15
N THR A 256 2.42 -11.68 11.03
CA THR A 256 3.50 -11.34 11.96
C THR A 256 2.96 -11.00 13.34
N VAL A 257 1.88 -10.24 13.41
CA VAL A 257 1.19 -9.89 14.67
C VAL A 257 0.80 -11.16 15.41
N LYS A 258 0.10 -12.08 14.72
CA LYS A 258 -0.30 -13.37 15.29
C LYS A 258 0.88 -14.23 15.74
N ARG A 259 1.90 -14.39 14.89
CA ARG A 259 3.11 -15.19 15.20
C ARG A 259 3.88 -14.65 16.40
N LYS A 260 3.95 -13.35 16.58
CA LYS A 260 4.62 -12.69 17.71
C LYS A 260 3.74 -12.62 18.96
N GLY A 261 2.51 -13.15 18.92
CA GLY A 261 1.57 -13.12 20.06
C GLY A 261 1.11 -11.70 20.42
N LEU A 262 1.05 -10.80 19.45
CA LEU A 262 0.54 -9.44 19.59
C LEU A 262 -0.95 -9.40 19.25
N PHE A 263 -1.61 -8.35 19.71
CA PHE A 263 -3.02 -8.07 19.44
C PHE A 263 -3.16 -6.82 18.61
N LEU A 264 -4.05 -6.90 17.62
CA LEU A 264 -4.51 -5.78 16.82
C LEU A 264 -5.72 -5.13 17.48
N HIS A 265 -5.79 -3.80 17.49
CA HIS A 265 -6.87 -3.07 18.14
C HIS A 265 -7.61 -2.13 17.19
N GLY A 266 -8.94 -2.20 17.24
CA GLY A 266 -9.81 -1.30 16.49
C GLY A 266 -9.71 -1.43 14.98
N GLY A 267 -10.12 -0.41 14.26
CA GLY A 267 -9.98 -0.32 12.81
C GLY A 267 -8.62 0.24 12.37
N PRO A 268 -8.31 0.13 11.07
CA PRO A 268 -7.12 0.79 10.52
C PRO A 268 -7.27 2.31 10.61
N LEU A 269 -6.22 2.99 11.05
CA LEU A 269 -6.19 4.45 11.12
C LEU A 269 -6.14 5.08 9.73
N PHE A 270 -5.46 4.44 8.80
CA PHE A 270 -5.57 4.68 7.37
C PHE A 270 -5.16 3.42 6.58
N LEU A 271 -5.54 3.41 5.30
CA LEU A 271 -5.20 2.34 4.36
C LEU A 271 -4.20 2.84 3.34
N SER A 272 -3.30 1.96 2.93
CA SER A 272 -2.37 2.17 1.84
C SER A 272 -2.49 1.07 0.80
N GLU A 273 -2.31 1.45 -0.45
CA GLU A 273 -2.25 0.57 -1.61
C GLU A 273 -1.21 1.09 -2.59
N SER A 274 -0.80 0.28 -3.53
CA SER A 274 0.10 0.71 -4.60
C SER A 274 -0.63 1.61 -5.60
N LEU A 275 -0.01 2.75 -5.93
CA LEU A 275 -0.57 3.80 -6.77
C LEU A 275 0.33 4.07 -7.96
N TYR A 276 -0.27 4.45 -9.10
CA TYR A 276 0.44 5.13 -10.18
C TYR A 276 0.52 6.62 -9.85
N VAL A 277 1.75 7.13 -9.80
CA VAL A 277 2.04 8.51 -9.46
C VAL A 277 2.81 9.15 -10.62
N VAL A 278 2.40 10.35 -11.02
CA VAL A 278 2.89 11.07 -12.20
C VAL A 278 3.23 12.52 -11.85
N ASP A 279 4.03 13.18 -12.68
CA ASP A 279 4.01 14.63 -12.74
C ASP A 279 2.77 15.08 -13.52
N TYR A 280 2.07 16.09 -13.01
CA TYR A 280 0.79 16.53 -13.58
C TYR A 280 0.95 17.13 -14.97
N ASP A 281 1.91 18.02 -15.16
CA ASP A 281 2.08 18.73 -16.43
C ASP A 281 2.51 17.76 -17.53
N ARG A 282 3.38 16.82 -17.18
CA ARG A 282 3.81 15.75 -18.07
C ARG A 282 2.67 14.79 -18.41
N TYR A 283 1.86 14.40 -17.41
CA TYR A 283 0.68 13.55 -17.62
C TYR A 283 -0.34 14.21 -18.56
N VAL A 284 -0.60 15.50 -18.40
CA VAL A 284 -1.54 16.24 -19.26
C VAL A 284 -1.00 16.39 -20.68
N SER A 285 0.29 16.64 -20.84
CA SER A 285 0.91 16.87 -22.16
C SER A 285 1.21 15.57 -22.94
N SER A 286 1.44 14.45 -22.26
CA SER A 286 1.81 13.17 -22.90
C SER A 286 0.61 12.25 -23.11
N GLU A 287 0.17 12.10 -24.36
CA GLU A 287 -0.86 11.12 -24.71
C GLU A 287 -0.39 9.68 -24.48
N ALA A 288 0.87 9.37 -24.79
CA ALA A 288 1.45 8.05 -24.60
C ALA A 288 1.42 7.65 -23.12
N LEU A 289 1.79 8.56 -22.21
CA LEU A 289 1.74 8.30 -20.77
C LEU A 289 0.31 8.03 -20.30
N ARG A 290 -0.65 8.85 -20.72
CA ARG A 290 -2.08 8.62 -20.36
C ARG A 290 -2.56 7.25 -20.85
N LYS A 291 -2.23 6.88 -22.08
CA LYS A 291 -2.64 5.60 -22.67
C LYS A 291 -1.99 4.40 -21.97
N VAL A 292 -0.71 4.51 -21.61
CA VAL A 292 -0.04 3.45 -20.82
C VAL A 292 -0.69 3.30 -19.44
N ILE A 293 -0.99 4.40 -18.75
CA ILE A 293 -1.70 4.35 -17.46
C ILE A 293 -3.12 3.76 -17.63
N GLU A 294 -3.85 4.09 -18.69
CA GLU A 294 -5.15 3.50 -18.99
C GLU A 294 -5.05 1.98 -19.22
N LEU A 295 -4.03 1.51 -19.94
CA LEU A 295 -3.79 0.09 -20.15
C LEU A 295 -3.45 -0.64 -18.84
N LEU A 296 -2.61 -0.02 -18.02
CA LEU A 296 -2.22 -0.57 -16.72
C LEU A 296 -3.37 -0.56 -15.71
N ASN A 297 -4.31 0.37 -15.81
CA ASN A 297 -5.48 0.47 -14.94
C ASN A 297 -6.74 0.88 -15.72
N PRO A 298 -7.34 -0.05 -16.48
CA PRO A 298 -8.55 0.25 -17.26
C PRO A 298 -9.77 0.58 -16.42
N VAL A 299 -9.74 0.23 -15.15
CA VAL A 299 -10.93 0.25 -14.26
C VAL A 299 -11.11 1.59 -13.54
N GLY A 300 -10.09 2.47 -13.54
CA GLY A 300 -10.20 3.75 -12.86
C GLY A 300 -10.04 3.68 -11.34
N TYR A 301 -10.26 4.82 -10.68
CA TYR A 301 -9.87 4.99 -9.26
C TYR A 301 -10.91 4.48 -8.25
N PHE A 302 -12.20 4.47 -8.64
CA PHE A 302 -13.31 4.16 -7.74
C PHE A 302 -14.30 3.22 -8.37
N GLU A 303 -14.10 1.94 -8.20
CA GLU A 303 -14.98 0.99 -8.79
C GLU A 303 -15.40 -0.11 -7.84
N GLU A 304 -16.47 -0.76 -8.22
CA GLU A 304 -17.03 -1.91 -7.59
C GLU A 304 -15.98 -2.98 -7.29
N SER A 305 -15.03 -3.17 -8.22
CA SER A 305 -13.90 -4.08 -8.07
C SER A 305 -13.03 -3.77 -6.84
N ARG A 306 -12.77 -2.50 -6.54
CA ARG A 306 -11.99 -2.11 -5.35
C ARG A 306 -12.73 -2.36 -4.06
N LEU A 307 -14.04 -2.11 -4.01
CA LEU A 307 -14.86 -2.45 -2.85
C LEU A 307 -14.85 -3.95 -2.58
N LYS A 308 -14.95 -4.74 -3.64
CA LYS A 308 -14.86 -6.20 -3.57
C LYS A 308 -13.48 -6.65 -3.07
N GLN A 309 -12.41 -6.09 -3.57
CA GLN A 309 -11.06 -6.41 -3.12
C GLN A 309 -10.83 -5.98 -1.67
N PHE A 310 -11.34 -4.82 -1.27
CA PHE A 310 -11.30 -4.38 0.12
C PHE A 310 -12.07 -5.34 1.04
N ALA A 311 -13.26 -5.77 0.66
CA ALA A 311 -14.04 -6.75 1.42
C ALA A 311 -13.30 -8.09 1.57
N LYS A 312 -12.63 -8.56 0.51
CA LYS A 312 -11.77 -9.75 0.56
C LYS A 312 -10.59 -9.56 1.53
N TRP A 313 -9.87 -8.44 1.41
CA TRP A 313 -8.75 -8.14 2.30
C TRP A 313 -9.19 -8.11 3.77
N TYR A 314 -10.28 -7.41 4.07
CA TYR A 314 -10.81 -7.31 5.42
C TYR A 314 -11.17 -8.68 5.99
N ARG A 315 -11.86 -9.51 5.19
CA ARG A 315 -12.22 -10.87 5.58
C ARG A 315 -11.01 -11.77 5.79
N ALA A 316 -10.03 -11.72 4.89
CA ALA A 316 -8.79 -12.49 5.04
C ALA A 316 -8.04 -12.12 6.34
N LEU A 317 -7.97 -10.82 6.65
CA LEU A 317 -7.36 -10.33 7.88
C LEU A 317 -8.12 -10.81 9.11
N GLU A 318 -9.45 -10.77 9.07
CA GLU A 318 -10.33 -11.24 10.14
C GLU A 318 -10.14 -12.74 10.43
N ILE A 319 -10.16 -13.57 9.41
CA ILE A 319 -9.96 -15.02 9.55
C ILE A 319 -8.56 -15.31 10.11
N ASN A 320 -7.53 -14.66 9.55
CA ASN A 320 -6.16 -14.93 9.95
C ASN A 320 -5.88 -14.52 11.41
N LEU A 321 -6.39 -13.39 11.84
CA LEU A 321 -6.17 -12.88 13.20
C LEU A 321 -7.09 -13.55 14.23
N GLY A 322 -8.35 -13.83 13.89
CA GLY A 322 -9.33 -14.37 14.83
C GLY A 322 -9.39 -13.52 16.11
N ASN A 323 -9.20 -14.15 17.27
CA ASN A 323 -9.23 -13.50 18.58
C ASN A 323 -8.05 -12.54 18.84
N ALA A 324 -7.03 -12.52 17.97
CA ALA A 324 -5.96 -11.54 18.05
C ALA A 324 -6.36 -10.15 17.50
N TRP A 325 -7.56 -9.99 16.95
CA TRP A 325 -8.12 -8.70 16.55
C TRP A 325 -9.22 -8.28 17.51
N THR A 326 -8.93 -7.32 18.38
CA THR A 326 -9.84 -6.82 19.42
C THR A 326 -10.50 -5.52 18.95
N ASP A 327 -11.72 -5.25 19.44
CA ASP A 327 -12.48 -4.03 19.11
C ASP A 327 -12.62 -3.80 17.57
N LYS A 328 -12.72 -4.88 16.83
CA LYS A 328 -12.84 -4.83 15.38
C LYS A 328 -14.13 -4.13 14.96
N PRO A 329 -14.06 -3.03 14.18
CA PRO A 329 -15.27 -2.34 13.72
C PRO A 329 -16.00 -3.17 12.66
N PRO A 330 -17.33 -3.01 12.52
CA PRO A 330 -18.02 -3.48 11.34
C PRO A 330 -17.45 -2.88 10.07
N ILE A 331 -17.34 -3.66 9.00
CA ILE A 331 -16.73 -3.19 7.74
C ILE A 331 -17.39 -1.93 7.20
N THR A 332 -18.69 -1.75 7.42
CA THR A 332 -19.45 -0.57 6.98
C THR A 332 -19.03 0.72 7.67
N GLU A 333 -18.55 0.65 8.92
CA GLU A 333 -18.10 1.84 9.65
C GLU A 333 -16.80 2.42 9.10
N LEU A 334 -16.01 1.65 8.38
CA LEU A 334 -14.75 2.09 7.81
C LEU A 334 -14.90 3.16 6.72
N PHE A 335 -16.09 3.31 6.16
CA PHE A 335 -16.38 4.27 5.07
C PHE A 335 -17.30 5.40 5.49
N CYS A 336 -17.57 5.56 6.78
CA CYS A 336 -18.38 6.66 7.28
C CYS A 336 -17.74 8.02 7.00
N GLU A 337 -18.55 8.97 6.56
CA GLU A 337 -18.12 10.33 6.20
C GLU A 337 -17.87 11.21 7.43
N ASN A 338 -18.40 10.82 8.58
CA ASN A 338 -18.25 11.59 9.82
C ASN A 338 -16.77 11.68 10.20
N SER A 339 -16.24 12.89 10.08
CA SER A 339 -14.87 13.22 10.48
C SER A 339 -14.59 12.94 11.96
N ASP A 340 -15.62 12.73 12.74
CA ASP A 340 -15.57 12.43 14.18
C ASP A 340 -15.66 10.94 14.49
N SER A 341 -15.96 10.08 13.49
CA SER A 341 -15.90 8.64 13.68
C SER A 341 -14.45 8.20 13.75
N GLU A 342 -14.06 7.53 14.81
CA GLU A 342 -12.71 7.00 15.03
C GLU A 342 -12.29 6.00 13.93
N HIS A 343 -13.24 5.49 13.18
CA HIS A 343 -13.08 4.43 12.16
C HIS A 343 -13.24 4.93 10.72
N GLY A 344 -13.54 6.21 10.51
CA GLY A 344 -13.73 6.75 9.15
C GLY A 344 -12.45 6.74 8.32
N LEU A 345 -12.37 5.85 7.35
CA LEU A 345 -11.25 5.77 6.41
C LEU A 345 -11.44 6.78 5.29
N ARG A 346 -10.93 7.95 5.49
CA ARG A 346 -10.93 9.04 4.49
C ARG A 346 -10.39 8.64 3.12
N PRO A 347 -9.42 7.71 2.99
CA PRO A 347 -8.91 7.27 1.71
C PRO A 347 -9.95 6.67 0.75
N TYR A 348 -11.01 6.09 1.28
CA TYR A 348 -12.05 5.43 0.47
C TYR A 348 -13.34 6.25 0.34
N ARG A 349 -13.30 7.56 0.63
CA ARG A 349 -14.42 8.46 0.34
C ARG A 349 -14.75 8.43 -1.15
N LEU A 350 -15.94 7.96 -1.44
CA LEU A 350 -16.43 7.84 -2.80
C LEU A 350 -16.98 9.19 -3.26
N LYS A 351 -16.40 9.74 -4.31
CA LYS A 351 -16.97 10.83 -5.14
C LYS A 351 -17.29 12.19 -4.50
N THR A 352 -16.77 12.54 -3.33
CA THR A 352 -16.97 13.88 -2.77
C THR A 352 -16.05 14.96 -3.37
N ARG A 353 -15.31 14.60 -4.41
CA ARG A 353 -14.19 15.37 -5.00
C ARG A 353 -14.53 16.80 -5.39
N HIS A 354 -15.78 17.08 -5.66
CA HIS A 354 -16.26 18.40 -6.09
C HIS A 354 -17.39 18.96 -5.22
N TRP A 355 -17.67 18.30 -4.12
CA TRP A 355 -18.77 18.71 -3.26
C TRP A 355 -18.45 19.99 -2.50
N LYS A 356 -19.31 20.99 -2.64
CA LYS A 356 -19.32 22.19 -1.81
C LYS A 356 -20.39 22.02 -0.75
N PRO A 357 -20.07 22.22 0.57
CA PRO A 357 -21.05 22.05 1.65
C PRO A 357 -22.29 22.92 1.52
N SER A 358 -22.21 24.03 0.77
CA SER A 358 -23.31 24.95 0.52
C SER A 358 -24.32 24.50 -0.55
N ASP A 359 -23.98 23.45 -1.32
CA ASP A 359 -24.84 22.93 -2.37
C ASP A 359 -25.59 21.68 -1.89
N THR A 360 -26.83 21.85 -1.49
CA THR A 360 -27.67 20.77 -0.95
C THR A 360 -27.89 19.64 -1.95
N TYR A 361 -28.07 19.98 -3.22
CA TYR A 361 -28.30 18.95 -4.26
C TYR A 361 -27.03 18.08 -4.49
N GLN A 362 -25.87 18.70 -4.58
CA GLN A 362 -24.60 17.98 -4.69
C GLN A 362 -24.31 17.14 -3.44
N ARG A 363 -24.69 17.64 -2.27
CA ARG A 363 -24.58 16.94 -0.99
C ARG A 363 -25.45 15.68 -0.97
N ASP A 364 -26.70 15.80 -1.39
CA ASP A 364 -27.63 14.66 -1.40
C ASP A 364 -27.20 13.60 -2.42
N GLN A 365 -26.68 14.00 -3.59
CA GLN A 365 -26.09 13.05 -4.53
C GLN A 365 -24.84 12.37 -4.01
N ALA A 366 -23.97 13.10 -3.31
CA ALA A 366 -22.78 12.53 -2.68
C ALA A 366 -23.19 11.51 -1.60
N GLN A 367 -24.16 11.85 -0.74
CA GLN A 367 -24.68 10.95 0.28
C GLN A 367 -25.26 9.68 -0.32
N GLN A 368 -26.11 9.79 -1.36
CA GLN A 368 -26.63 8.62 -2.08
C GLN A 368 -25.53 7.76 -2.69
N GLY A 369 -24.44 8.36 -3.17
CA GLY A 369 -23.26 7.64 -3.66
C GLY A 369 -22.58 6.83 -2.56
N ILE A 370 -22.42 7.42 -1.39
CA ILE A 370 -21.83 6.79 -0.19
C ILE A 370 -22.72 5.62 0.27
N ASP A 371 -24.03 5.86 0.42
CA ASP A 371 -24.98 4.83 0.85
C ASP A 371 -25.01 3.64 -0.10
N ARG A 372 -24.94 3.91 -1.39
CA ARG A 372 -24.84 2.84 -2.43
C ARG A 372 -23.55 2.05 -2.29
N ALA A 373 -22.43 2.71 -2.09
CA ALA A 373 -21.14 2.06 -1.92
C ALA A 373 -21.09 1.22 -0.64
N HIS A 374 -21.66 1.71 0.47
CA HIS A 374 -21.79 0.93 1.70
C HIS A 374 -22.64 -0.32 1.51
N LYS A 375 -23.77 -0.18 0.82
CA LYS A 375 -24.64 -1.32 0.52
C LYS A 375 -23.95 -2.37 -0.36
N GLN A 376 -23.21 -1.93 -1.37
CA GLN A 376 -22.42 -2.83 -2.22
C GLN A 376 -21.31 -3.53 -1.42
N LEU A 377 -20.54 -2.77 -0.63
CA LEU A 377 -19.49 -3.31 0.22
C LEU A 377 -20.03 -4.37 1.18
N LEU A 378 -21.14 -4.06 1.85
CA LEU A 378 -21.77 -5.00 2.77
C LEU A 378 -22.23 -6.27 2.04
N GLY A 379 -22.83 -6.15 0.86
CA GLY A 379 -23.22 -7.29 0.05
C GLY A 379 -22.06 -8.20 -0.34
N TYR A 380 -20.93 -7.61 -0.76
CA TYR A 380 -19.71 -8.38 -1.05
C TYR A 380 -19.14 -9.06 0.19
N TYR A 381 -19.05 -8.33 1.29
CA TYR A 381 -18.54 -8.89 2.53
C TYR A 381 -19.39 -10.06 3.03
N GLN A 382 -20.71 -9.93 3.02
CA GLN A 382 -21.62 -11.01 3.41
C GLN A 382 -21.43 -12.26 2.55
N LYS A 383 -21.29 -12.08 1.23
CA LYS A 383 -21.00 -13.19 0.32
C LYS A 383 -19.69 -13.88 0.65
N ILE A 384 -18.62 -13.11 0.88
CA ILE A 384 -17.30 -13.65 1.22
C ILE A 384 -17.35 -14.36 2.59
N CYS A 385 -18.13 -13.85 3.56
CA CYS A 385 -18.33 -14.52 4.84
C CYS A 385 -19.06 -15.88 4.71
N GLN A 386 -20.00 -15.98 3.76
CA GLN A 386 -20.69 -17.26 3.48
C GLN A 386 -19.75 -18.27 2.81
N GLU A 387 -18.88 -17.81 1.92
CA GLU A 387 -17.89 -18.66 1.25
C GLU A 387 -16.76 -19.11 2.21
N HIS A 388 -16.45 -18.31 3.22
CA HIS A 388 -15.32 -18.52 4.16
C HIS A 388 -15.77 -18.27 5.61
N PRO A 389 -16.49 -19.18 6.25
CA PRO A 389 -16.85 -19.06 7.66
C PRO A 389 -15.61 -19.13 8.56
N ILE A 390 -15.62 -18.39 9.70
CA ILE A 390 -14.48 -18.34 10.63
C ILE A 390 -14.21 -19.72 11.27
N ASP A 391 -15.26 -20.47 11.53
CA ASP A 391 -15.17 -21.76 12.21
C ASP A 391 -14.60 -22.90 11.34
N SER A 392 -14.29 -22.64 10.08
CA SER A 392 -13.74 -23.60 9.12
C SER A 392 -12.21 -23.50 8.94
N VAL A 393 -11.51 -22.69 9.75
CA VAL A 393 -10.05 -22.48 9.68
C VAL A 393 -9.36 -22.96 10.95
#